data_fbbba1e00adab420224c7c35a0bf15d0
#
_entry.id   fbbba1e00adab420224c7c35a0bf15d0
#
_cell.length_a   1.000
_cell.length_b   1.000
_cell.length_c   1.000
_cell.angle_alpha   90.00
_cell.angle_beta   90.00
_cell.angle_gamma   90.00
#
_symmetry.space_group_name_H-M   'P 1'
#
loop_
_entity.id
_entity.type
_entity.pdbx_description
1 polymer ?
#
loop_
_entity_poly.entity_id
_entity_poly.type
_entity_poly.pdbx_seq_one_letter_code
_entity_poly.pdbx_strand_id
1 'polypeptide(L)'
;MLEIARYEAERRLRGTVALAVGIGVLSLVFLAFFPSFGDADLEGLVEAYPPAFQEAFGIQAIGTIEGFLAIEVYQFVWLLLLGLYVAYAAASSIAGDVERDRMDLVLSLPVSRGRVVLETFAALCVPVLALNAIVPVAVYGGVLAIGESISAADLAMVHLLSIPYLLACTAIGLAISVVLTRASVASRLAIATVFVLFLIESITAGTDGYEWIGSISPTHYYDPTAILVDGAYDWHGAVVLLAATAVLVFLASVLFARGDIGS
;
A
#
# COMPACT_ATOMS: atom_id res chain seq x y z
N MET A 1 5.52 14.70 23.81
CA MET A 1 5.65 13.23 23.89
C MET A 1 5.73 12.54 22.53
N LEU A 2 5.30 13.16 21.43
CA LEU A 2 5.39 12.65 20.04
C LEU A 2 6.24 13.59 19.18
N GLU A 3 7.37 14.06 19.68
CA GLU A 3 8.16 15.11 19.01
C GLU A 3 8.88 14.57 17.78
N ILE A 4 9.40 13.33 17.87
CA ILE A 4 10.04 12.67 16.74
C ILE A 4 8.99 12.38 15.65
N ALA A 5 7.83 11.84 16.03
CA ALA A 5 6.75 11.53 15.09
C ALA A 5 6.24 12.79 14.38
N ARG A 6 6.09 13.91 15.11
CA ARG A 6 5.66 15.20 14.55
C ARG A 6 6.69 15.75 13.57
N TYR A 7 7.95 15.80 13.96
CA TYR A 7 9.04 16.28 13.11
C TYR A 7 9.16 15.48 11.82
N GLU A 8 9.13 14.15 11.91
CA GLU A 8 9.19 13.26 10.75
C GLU A 8 7.94 13.40 9.87
N ALA A 9 6.75 13.56 10.44
CA ALA A 9 5.52 13.78 9.70
C ALA A 9 5.55 15.12 8.94
N GLU A 10 5.95 16.21 9.59
CA GLU A 10 6.08 17.55 8.96
C GLU A 10 7.10 17.51 7.80
N ARG A 11 8.22 16.83 7.97
CA ARG A 11 9.24 16.65 6.93
C ARG A 11 8.71 15.89 5.72
N ARG A 12 7.83 14.91 5.92
CA ARG A 12 7.23 14.08 4.87
C ARG A 12 6.02 14.74 4.20
N LEU A 13 5.42 15.75 4.82
CA LEU A 13 4.16 16.35 4.36
C LEU A 13 4.24 16.84 2.91
N ARG A 14 5.31 17.53 2.53
CA ARG A 14 5.50 18.01 1.14
C ARG A 14 5.55 16.87 0.14
N GLY A 15 6.28 15.79 0.45
CA GLY A 15 6.34 14.58 -0.37
C GLY A 15 4.99 13.87 -0.44
N THR A 16 4.26 13.82 0.67
CA THR A 16 2.91 13.23 0.72
C THR A 16 1.92 14.00 -0.15
N VAL A 17 1.92 15.33 -0.09
CA VAL A 17 1.06 16.17 -0.94
C VAL A 17 1.44 16.00 -2.41
N ALA A 18 2.73 16.01 -2.75
CA ALA A 18 3.18 15.79 -4.11
C ALA A 18 2.76 14.41 -4.64
N LEU A 19 2.87 13.37 -3.80
CA LEU A 19 2.43 12.02 -4.15
C LEU A 19 0.91 11.94 -4.33
N ALA A 20 0.13 12.57 -3.42
CA ALA A 20 -1.32 12.63 -3.53
C ALA A 20 -1.78 13.32 -4.81
N VAL A 21 -1.16 14.44 -5.14
CA VAL A 21 -1.42 15.16 -6.39
C VAL A 21 -1.01 14.31 -7.59
N GLY A 22 0.16 13.65 -7.54
CA GLY A 22 0.63 12.78 -8.62
C GLY A 22 -0.32 11.61 -8.88
N ILE A 23 -0.74 10.90 -7.83
CA ILE A 23 -1.70 9.79 -7.96
C ILE A 23 -3.07 10.33 -8.41
N GLY A 24 -3.53 11.45 -7.86
CA GLY A 24 -4.80 12.08 -8.29
C GLY A 24 -4.78 12.44 -9.77
N VAL A 25 -3.71 13.10 -10.24
CA VAL A 25 -3.55 13.44 -11.67
C VAL A 25 -3.48 12.17 -12.54
N LEU A 26 -2.73 11.15 -12.11
CA LEU A 26 -2.65 9.90 -12.84
C LEU A 26 -4.02 9.21 -12.93
N SER A 27 -4.78 9.19 -11.84
CA SER A 27 -6.15 8.66 -11.83
C SER A 27 -7.07 9.44 -12.78
N LEU A 28 -6.95 10.78 -12.83
CA LEU A 28 -7.72 11.61 -13.77
C LEU A 28 -7.31 11.34 -15.21
N VAL A 29 -6.04 11.06 -15.48
CA VAL A 29 -5.56 10.68 -16.82
C VAL A 29 -6.19 9.34 -17.23
N PHE A 30 -6.16 8.32 -16.37
CA PHE A 30 -6.83 7.05 -16.66
C PHE A 30 -8.34 7.25 -16.91
N LEU A 31 -9.02 8.01 -16.06
CA LEU A 31 -10.45 8.33 -16.24
C LEU A 31 -10.74 9.05 -17.58
N ALA A 32 -9.87 9.94 -18.03
CA ALA A 32 -10.02 10.62 -19.32
C ALA A 32 -9.90 9.67 -20.51
N PHE A 33 -9.20 8.54 -20.35
CA PHE A 33 -9.11 7.51 -21.39
C PHE A 33 -10.30 6.53 -21.37
N PHE A 34 -11.02 6.39 -20.24
CA PHE A 34 -12.12 5.43 -20.12
C PHE A 34 -13.16 5.50 -21.24
N PRO A 35 -13.66 6.68 -21.67
CA PRO A 35 -14.65 6.75 -22.76
C PRO A 35 -14.16 6.13 -24.08
N SER A 36 -12.84 6.11 -24.32
CA SER A 36 -12.24 5.52 -25.52
C SER A 36 -12.33 3.98 -25.54
N PHE A 37 -12.59 3.35 -24.40
CA PHE A 37 -12.82 1.91 -24.29
C PHE A 37 -14.27 1.52 -24.62
N GLY A 38 -15.23 2.44 -24.53
CA GLY A 38 -16.64 2.16 -24.80
C GLY A 38 -16.93 1.74 -26.25
N ASP A 39 -16.05 2.13 -27.18
CA ASP A 39 -16.14 1.76 -28.60
C ASP A 39 -15.28 0.52 -28.97
N ALA A 40 -14.52 -0.02 -28.01
CA ALA A 40 -13.64 -1.18 -28.25
C ALA A 40 -14.39 -2.48 -27.96
N ASP A 41 -14.12 -3.53 -28.72
CA ASP A 41 -14.59 -4.90 -28.46
C ASP A 41 -13.79 -5.49 -27.25
N LEU A 42 -14.13 -5.01 -26.06
CA LEU A 42 -13.49 -5.45 -24.81
C LEU A 42 -13.89 -6.89 -24.48
N GLU A 43 -15.10 -7.34 -24.84
CA GLU A 43 -15.54 -8.72 -24.59
C GLU A 43 -14.65 -9.71 -25.34
N GLY A 44 -14.38 -9.48 -26.62
CA GLY A 44 -13.46 -10.31 -27.39
C GLY A 44 -12.03 -10.27 -26.88
N LEU A 45 -11.58 -9.13 -26.32
CA LEU A 45 -10.26 -9.03 -25.70
C LEU A 45 -10.18 -9.83 -24.39
N VAL A 46 -11.20 -9.75 -23.53
CA VAL A 46 -11.28 -10.49 -22.26
C VAL A 46 -11.33 -11.98 -22.53
N GLU A 47 -12.15 -12.44 -23.49
CA GLU A 47 -12.25 -13.85 -23.88
C GLU A 47 -10.95 -14.44 -24.42
N ALA A 48 -10.03 -13.61 -24.92
CA ALA A 48 -8.73 -14.05 -25.41
C ALA A 48 -7.76 -14.47 -24.28
N TYR A 49 -8.03 -14.09 -23.04
CA TYR A 49 -7.21 -14.48 -21.88
C TYR A 49 -7.72 -15.77 -21.23
N PRO A 50 -6.81 -16.60 -20.66
CA PRO A 50 -7.22 -17.79 -19.88
C PRO A 50 -8.11 -17.40 -18.70
N PRO A 51 -9.16 -18.20 -18.35
CA PRO A 51 -10.07 -17.90 -17.25
C PRO A 51 -9.36 -17.58 -15.91
N ALA A 52 -8.32 -18.33 -15.56
CA ALA A 52 -7.53 -18.08 -14.36
C ALA A 52 -6.85 -16.70 -14.36
N PHE A 53 -6.46 -16.19 -15.53
CA PHE A 53 -5.91 -14.85 -15.65
C PHE A 53 -7.00 -13.78 -15.53
N GLN A 54 -8.18 -14.04 -16.12
CA GLN A 54 -9.33 -13.13 -15.99
C GLN A 54 -9.75 -12.95 -14.53
N GLU A 55 -9.77 -14.06 -13.77
CA GLU A 55 -10.12 -14.07 -12.35
C GLU A 55 -9.02 -13.39 -11.49
N ALA A 56 -7.75 -13.76 -11.70
CA ALA A 56 -6.63 -13.20 -10.94
C ALA A 56 -6.48 -11.68 -11.07
N PHE A 57 -6.88 -11.11 -12.21
CA PHE A 57 -6.77 -9.67 -12.49
C PHE A 57 -8.11 -8.94 -12.54
N GLY A 58 -9.24 -9.64 -12.30
CA GLY A 58 -10.58 -9.03 -12.28
C GLY A 58 -11.01 -8.39 -13.59
N ILE A 59 -10.40 -8.77 -14.74
CA ILE A 59 -10.58 -8.10 -16.03
C ILE A 59 -11.98 -8.28 -16.65
N GLN A 60 -12.82 -9.14 -16.08
CA GLN A 60 -14.18 -9.38 -16.56
C GLN A 60 -15.08 -8.12 -16.50
N ALA A 61 -14.80 -7.23 -15.54
CA ALA A 61 -15.56 -6.00 -15.33
C ALA A 61 -14.93 -4.75 -15.98
N ILE A 62 -13.88 -4.89 -16.81
CA ILE A 62 -13.09 -3.76 -17.36
C ILE A 62 -13.94 -2.79 -18.21
N GLY A 63 -15.07 -3.25 -18.72
CA GLY A 63 -16.03 -2.43 -19.47
C GLY A 63 -16.89 -1.51 -18.60
N THR A 64 -16.86 -1.65 -17.27
CA THR A 64 -17.54 -0.77 -16.32
C THR A 64 -16.55 0.21 -15.69
N ILE A 65 -17.04 1.38 -15.23
CA ILE A 65 -16.18 2.36 -14.57
C ILE A 65 -15.58 1.81 -13.26
N GLU A 66 -16.34 1.00 -12.53
CA GLU A 66 -15.93 0.31 -11.31
C GLU A 66 -14.78 -0.66 -11.58
N GLY A 67 -14.95 -1.54 -12.58
CA GLY A 67 -13.93 -2.53 -12.95
C GLY A 67 -12.69 -1.89 -13.55
N PHE A 68 -12.84 -0.86 -14.39
CA PHE A 68 -11.72 -0.11 -14.93
C PHE A 68 -10.89 0.56 -13.82
N LEU A 69 -11.54 1.23 -12.87
CA LEU A 69 -10.87 1.83 -11.72
C LEU A 69 -10.23 0.78 -10.81
N ALA A 70 -10.93 -0.35 -10.59
CA ALA A 70 -10.40 -1.44 -9.77
C ALA A 70 -9.06 -1.94 -10.32
N ILE A 71 -8.93 -2.10 -11.63
CA ILE A 71 -7.71 -2.63 -12.26
C ILE A 71 -6.64 -1.55 -12.36
N GLU A 72 -6.92 -0.44 -13.04
CA GLU A 72 -5.91 0.54 -13.42
C GLU A 72 -5.43 1.38 -12.24
N VAL A 73 -6.36 1.81 -11.38
CA VAL A 73 -6.04 2.69 -10.26
C VAL A 73 -5.78 1.89 -8.99
N TYR A 74 -6.71 0.99 -8.61
CA TYR A 74 -6.62 0.37 -7.28
C TYR A 74 -5.74 -0.87 -7.25
N GLN A 75 -5.73 -1.71 -8.27
CA GLN A 75 -4.85 -2.87 -8.29
C GLN A 75 -3.42 -2.49 -8.71
N PHE A 76 -3.28 -1.73 -9.78
CA PHE A 76 -1.95 -1.39 -10.29
C PHE A 76 -1.29 -0.24 -9.52
N VAL A 77 -1.93 0.95 -9.46
CA VAL A 77 -1.30 2.13 -8.84
C VAL A 77 -1.34 2.03 -7.31
N TRP A 78 -2.50 1.66 -6.74
CA TRP A 78 -2.68 1.70 -5.28
C TRP A 78 -2.09 0.49 -4.58
N LEU A 79 -2.52 -0.72 -4.98
CA LEU A 79 -2.04 -1.94 -4.36
C LEU A 79 -0.57 -2.18 -4.70
N LEU A 80 -0.21 -2.24 -5.99
CA LEU A 80 1.16 -2.59 -6.36
C LEU A 80 2.12 -1.40 -6.14
N LEU A 81 1.98 -0.29 -6.88
CA LEU A 81 2.98 0.78 -6.84
C LEU A 81 3.04 1.50 -5.50
N LEU A 82 1.90 1.85 -4.90
CA LEU A 82 1.89 2.53 -3.61
C LEU A 82 2.30 1.59 -2.47
N GLY A 83 1.90 0.31 -2.52
CA GLY A 83 2.37 -0.71 -1.57
C GLY A 83 3.89 -0.85 -1.57
N LEU A 84 4.51 -0.94 -2.77
CA LEU A 84 5.97 -0.94 -2.91
C LEU A 84 6.61 0.35 -2.40
N TYR A 85 6.01 1.50 -2.70
CA TYR A 85 6.52 2.80 -2.28
C TYR A 85 6.52 2.98 -0.76
N VAL A 86 5.42 2.62 -0.08
CA VAL A 86 5.38 2.77 1.39
C VAL A 86 6.34 1.82 2.09
N ALA A 87 6.53 0.61 1.57
CA ALA A 87 7.55 -0.32 2.06
C ALA A 87 8.97 0.23 1.86
N TYR A 88 9.27 0.76 0.67
CA TYR A 88 10.53 1.44 0.35
C TYR A 88 10.80 2.61 1.31
N ALA A 89 9.83 3.49 1.50
CA ALA A 89 9.94 4.68 2.34
C ALA A 89 10.14 4.30 3.82
N ALA A 90 9.47 3.25 4.29
CA ALA A 90 9.62 2.73 5.64
C ALA A 90 11.01 2.09 5.85
N ALA A 91 11.47 1.29 4.88
CA ALA A 91 12.77 0.63 4.95
C ALA A 91 13.95 1.60 4.97
N SER A 92 13.81 2.76 4.32
CA SER A 92 14.84 3.80 4.32
C SER A 92 14.88 4.65 5.60
N SER A 93 13.91 4.53 6.51
CA SER A 93 13.77 5.42 7.66
C SER A 93 14.88 5.23 8.70
N ILE A 94 14.82 4.16 9.49
CA ILE A 94 15.81 3.88 10.56
C ILE A 94 17.18 3.54 9.96
N ALA A 95 17.23 2.66 8.94
CA ALA A 95 18.47 2.32 8.26
C ALA A 95 19.21 3.57 7.70
N GLY A 96 18.45 4.54 7.19
CA GLY A 96 19.03 5.79 6.67
C GLY A 96 19.51 6.73 7.77
N ASP A 97 18.96 6.68 8.95
CA ASP A 97 19.42 7.46 10.09
C ASP A 97 20.66 6.82 10.74
N VAL A 98 20.74 5.48 10.73
CA VAL A 98 21.94 4.75 11.14
C VAL A 98 23.09 5.02 10.15
N GLU A 99 22.85 4.88 8.83
CA GLU A 99 23.87 5.09 7.77
C GLU A 99 24.48 6.50 7.79
N ARG A 100 23.74 7.51 8.29
CA ARG A 100 24.18 8.91 8.34
C ARG A 100 24.60 9.37 9.73
N ASP A 101 24.85 8.46 10.66
CA ASP A 101 25.20 8.72 12.07
C ASP A 101 24.21 9.64 12.81
N ARG A 102 22.99 9.79 12.29
CA ARG A 102 21.93 10.60 12.91
C ARG A 102 21.25 9.88 14.07
N MET A 103 21.33 8.55 14.07
CA MET A 103 20.74 7.75 15.15
C MET A 103 21.41 8.02 16.50
N ASP A 104 22.70 8.32 16.53
CA ASP A 104 23.43 8.68 17.76
C ASP A 104 22.88 9.96 18.39
N LEU A 105 22.51 10.93 17.56
CA LEU A 105 21.86 12.18 18.03
C LEU A 105 20.47 11.90 18.62
N VAL A 106 19.68 11.03 17.99
CA VAL A 106 18.36 10.66 18.48
C VAL A 106 18.46 9.89 19.79
N LEU A 107 19.43 8.97 19.91
CA LEU A 107 19.65 8.16 21.10
C LEU A 107 20.36 8.92 22.25
N SER A 108 20.92 10.09 21.99
CA SER A 108 21.41 11.00 23.04
C SER A 108 20.26 11.66 23.83
N LEU A 109 19.06 11.68 23.28
CA LEU A 109 17.85 12.11 23.98
C LEU A 109 17.35 11.01 24.94
N PRO A 110 16.58 11.35 26.00
CA PRO A 110 16.05 10.38 26.95
C PRO A 110 14.87 9.59 26.35
N VAL A 111 15.11 8.92 25.22
CA VAL A 111 14.13 8.09 24.52
C VAL A 111 14.63 6.64 24.43
N SER A 112 13.73 5.67 24.63
CA SER A 112 14.08 4.26 24.44
C SER A 112 14.12 3.92 22.95
N ARG A 113 14.98 3.00 22.54
CA ARG A 113 15.09 2.52 21.15
C ARG A 113 13.75 2.01 20.60
N GLY A 114 13.00 1.22 21.40
CA GLY A 114 11.68 0.74 20.99
C GLY A 114 10.69 1.88 20.74
N ARG A 115 10.78 2.98 21.51
CA ARG A 115 9.96 4.17 21.29
C ARG A 115 10.31 4.88 19.97
N VAL A 116 11.57 4.91 19.57
CA VAL A 116 11.97 5.46 18.27
C VAL A 116 11.27 4.71 17.13
N VAL A 117 11.22 3.37 17.18
CA VAL A 117 10.52 2.56 16.18
C VAL A 117 9.02 2.88 16.13
N LEU A 118 8.37 2.96 17.29
CA LEU A 118 6.93 3.27 17.38
C LEU A 118 6.62 4.69 16.86
N GLU A 119 7.42 5.69 17.21
CA GLU A 119 7.22 7.06 16.74
C GLU A 119 7.52 7.19 15.23
N THR A 120 8.50 6.45 14.72
CA THR A 120 8.78 6.37 13.27
C THR A 120 7.59 5.73 12.53
N PHE A 121 7.05 4.62 13.05
CA PHE A 121 5.85 4.01 12.46
C PHE A 121 4.64 4.96 12.47
N ALA A 122 4.39 5.63 13.60
CA ALA A 122 3.32 6.62 13.68
C ALA A 122 3.47 7.77 12.67
N ALA A 123 4.70 8.23 12.44
CA ALA A 123 4.98 9.22 11.40
C ALA A 123 4.72 8.69 9.98
N LEU A 124 4.99 7.41 9.74
CA LEU A 124 4.72 6.75 8.46
C LEU A 124 3.22 6.48 8.21
N CYS A 125 2.40 6.41 9.25
CA CYS A 125 0.94 6.34 9.10
C CYS A 125 0.35 7.64 8.51
N VAL A 126 0.97 8.80 8.76
CA VAL A 126 0.43 10.09 8.31
C VAL A 126 0.28 10.17 6.78
N PRO A 127 1.31 9.85 5.96
CA PRO A 127 1.13 9.83 4.51
C PRO A 127 0.08 8.81 4.05
N VAL A 128 0.00 7.63 4.65
CA VAL A 128 -1.02 6.63 4.31
C VAL A 128 -2.43 7.19 4.53
N LEU A 129 -2.68 7.79 5.69
CA LEU A 129 -3.99 8.37 6.01
C LEU A 129 -4.31 9.59 5.12
N ALA A 130 -3.32 10.45 4.84
CA ALA A 130 -3.51 11.62 3.99
C ALA A 130 -3.85 11.23 2.55
N LEU A 131 -3.18 10.23 1.98
CA LEU A 131 -3.48 9.71 0.63
C LEU A 131 -4.91 9.17 0.57
N ASN A 132 -5.31 8.38 1.56
CA ASN A 132 -6.65 7.82 1.66
C ASN A 132 -7.76 8.87 1.89
N ALA A 133 -7.42 10.05 2.38
CA ALA A 133 -8.37 11.17 2.52
C ALA A 133 -8.45 12.04 1.26
N ILE A 134 -7.35 12.22 0.54
CA ILE A 134 -7.26 13.20 -0.58
C ILE A 134 -7.63 12.55 -1.92
N VAL A 135 -7.09 11.37 -2.23
CA VAL A 135 -7.22 10.74 -3.56
C VAL A 135 -8.68 10.38 -3.90
N PRO A 136 -9.52 9.84 -2.99
CA PRO A 136 -10.90 9.52 -3.32
C PRO A 136 -11.71 10.73 -3.78
N VAL A 137 -11.40 11.93 -3.28
CA VAL A 137 -12.07 13.15 -3.70
C VAL A 137 -11.75 13.48 -5.16
N ALA A 138 -10.49 13.30 -5.56
CA ALA A 138 -10.06 13.51 -6.96
C ALA A 138 -10.68 12.46 -7.89
N VAL A 139 -10.69 11.18 -7.49
CA VAL A 139 -11.28 10.09 -8.27
C VAL A 139 -12.77 10.30 -8.44
N TYR A 140 -13.51 10.57 -7.34
CA TYR A 140 -14.95 10.82 -7.40
C TYR A 140 -15.29 12.01 -8.31
N GLY A 141 -14.57 13.13 -8.13
CA GLY A 141 -14.74 14.30 -9.00
C GLY A 141 -14.43 14.02 -10.46
N GLY A 142 -13.42 13.19 -10.73
CA GLY A 142 -13.05 12.78 -12.10
C GLY A 142 -14.12 11.91 -12.75
N VAL A 143 -14.70 10.94 -12.03
CA VAL A 143 -15.80 10.10 -12.53
C VAL A 143 -17.01 10.95 -12.92
N LEU A 144 -17.40 11.88 -12.05
CA LEU A 144 -18.51 12.81 -12.36
C LEU A 144 -18.19 13.73 -13.56
N ALA A 145 -16.94 14.13 -13.71
CA ALA A 145 -16.52 15.03 -14.82
C ALA A 145 -16.59 14.37 -16.20
N ILE A 146 -16.44 13.05 -16.28
CA ILE A 146 -16.60 12.30 -17.53
C ILE A 146 -18.05 11.86 -17.79
N GLY A 147 -19.00 12.20 -16.90
CA GLY A 147 -20.42 11.87 -17.02
C GLY A 147 -20.80 10.49 -16.50
N GLU A 148 -19.89 9.79 -15.85
CA GLU A 148 -20.11 8.48 -15.22
C GLU A 148 -20.57 8.64 -13.78
N SER A 149 -21.00 7.53 -13.18
CA SER A 149 -21.40 7.47 -11.78
C SER A 149 -20.76 6.28 -11.08
N ILE A 150 -20.35 6.45 -9.85
CA ILE A 150 -19.81 5.39 -8.98
C ILE A 150 -20.43 5.50 -7.61
N SER A 151 -20.59 4.38 -6.92
CA SER A 151 -21.01 4.37 -5.52
C SER A 151 -20.00 5.07 -4.63
N ALA A 152 -20.40 6.19 -4.02
CA ALA A 152 -19.53 6.90 -3.07
C ALA A 152 -19.18 6.04 -1.84
N ALA A 153 -20.06 5.10 -1.48
CA ALA A 153 -19.82 4.18 -0.38
C ALA A 153 -18.70 3.18 -0.73
N ASP A 154 -18.76 2.54 -1.91
CA ASP A 154 -17.77 1.56 -2.34
C ASP A 154 -16.41 2.24 -2.59
N LEU A 155 -16.42 3.47 -3.14
CA LEU A 155 -15.22 4.28 -3.27
C LEU A 155 -14.61 4.65 -1.91
N ALA A 156 -15.41 4.98 -0.91
CA ALA A 156 -14.91 5.21 0.44
C ALA A 156 -14.38 3.93 1.07
N MET A 157 -15.03 2.79 0.82
CA MET A 157 -14.65 1.49 1.38
C MET A 157 -13.36 0.94 0.76
N VAL A 158 -13.13 1.11 -0.54
CA VAL A 158 -11.86 0.69 -1.15
C VAL A 158 -10.67 1.44 -0.54
N HIS A 159 -10.84 2.72 -0.22
CA HIS A 159 -9.82 3.49 0.49
C HIS A 159 -9.70 3.08 1.96
N LEU A 160 -10.80 2.91 2.67
CA LEU A 160 -10.78 2.54 4.08
C LEU A 160 -10.10 1.18 4.30
N LEU A 161 -10.45 0.18 3.49
CA LEU A 161 -9.90 -1.18 3.58
C LEU A 161 -8.47 -1.28 3.03
N SER A 162 -8.02 -0.32 2.21
CA SER A 162 -6.62 -0.24 1.80
C SER A 162 -5.68 0.22 2.91
N ILE A 163 -6.18 0.93 3.94
CA ILE A 163 -5.35 1.40 5.05
C ILE A 163 -4.63 0.24 5.76
N PRO A 164 -5.30 -0.82 6.23
CA PRO A 164 -4.63 -2.00 6.80
C PRO A 164 -3.57 -2.61 5.89
N TYR A 165 -3.85 -2.70 4.59
CA TYR A 165 -2.91 -3.21 3.60
C TYR A 165 -1.62 -2.34 3.51
N LEU A 166 -1.77 -1.04 3.34
CA LEU A 166 -0.64 -0.12 3.26
C LEU A 166 0.16 -0.06 4.57
N LEU A 167 -0.51 -0.18 5.72
CA LEU A 167 0.16 -0.27 7.02
C LEU A 167 0.95 -1.57 7.17
N ALA A 168 0.45 -2.70 6.65
CA ALA A 168 1.19 -3.96 6.64
C ALA A 168 2.45 -3.87 5.76
N CYS A 169 2.35 -3.30 4.55
CA CYS A 169 3.50 -3.04 3.70
C CYS A 169 4.52 -2.09 4.37
N THR A 170 4.03 -1.05 5.06
CA THR A 170 4.86 -0.13 5.84
C THR A 170 5.58 -0.85 6.98
N ALA A 171 4.89 -1.74 7.70
CA ALA A 171 5.47 -2.52 8.80
C ALA A 171 6.54 -3.52 8.32
N ILE A 172 6.34 -4.16 7.15
CA ILE A 172 7.35 -5.00 6.50
C ILE A 172 8.62 -4.17 6.22
N GLY A 173 8.47 -3.01 5.59
CA GLY A 173 9.60 -2.11 5.32
C GLY A 173 10.32 -1.66 6.60
N LEU A 174 9.56 -1.29 7.63
CA LEU A 174 10.13 -0.87 8.92
C LEU A 174 10.88 -2.01 9.62
N ALA A 175 10.33 -3.24 9.59
CA ALA A 175 11.00 -4.41 10.16
C ALA A 175 12.33 -4.70 9.47
N ILE A 176 12.43 -4.51 8.16
CA ILE A 176 13.68 -4.61 7.40
C ILE A 176 14.64 -3.47 7.79
N SER A 177 14.11 -2.27 8.01
CA SER A 177 14.89 -1.06 8.35
C SER A 177 15.64 -1.18 9.67
N VAL A 178 15.10 -1.90 10.65
CA VAL A 178 15.75 -2.06 11.97
C VAL A 178 16.86 -3.11 11.99
N VAL A 179 16.91 -3.97 10.98
CA VAL A 179 17.92 -5.05 10.87
C VAL A 179 19.10 -4.65 10.00
N LEU A 180 18.89 -3.75 9.05
CA LEU A 180 19.91 -3.36 8.07
C LEU A 180 20.43 -1.94 8.37
N THR A 181 21.75 -1.75 8.20
CA THR A 181 22.42 -0.47 8.45
C THR A 181 22.56 0.40 7.18
N ARG A 182 22.24 -0.14 6.00
CA ARG A 182 22.34 0.58 4.72
C ARG A 182 20.94 0.80 4.13
N ALA A 183 20.52 2.05 4.02
CA ALA A 183 19.20 2.43 3.50
C ALA A 183 18.91 1.87 2.10
N SER A 184 19.92 1.92 1.21
CA SER A 184 19.76 1.42 -0.16
C SER A 184 19.53 -0.10 -0.24
N VAL A 185 20.14 -0.87 0.66
CA VAL A 185 19.95 -2.33 0.74
C VAL A 185 18.58 -2.63 1.36
N ALA A 186 18.25 -1.96 2.46
CA ALA A 186 16.96 -2.11 3.14
C ALA A 186 15.78 -1.84 2.21
N SER A 187 15.85 -0.73 1.45
CA SER A 187 14.78 -0.35 0.52
C SER A 187 14.62 -1.33 -0.63
N ARG A 188 15.72 -1.81 -1.22
CA ARG A 188 15.65 -2.83 -2.29
C ARG A 188 15.06 -4.14 -1.78
N LEU A 189 15.45 -4.57 -0.57
CA LEU A 189 14.92 -5.78 0.03
C LEU A 189 13.42 -5.63 0.34
N ALA A 190 12.98 -4.47 0.83
CA ALA A 190 11.57 -4.22 1.11
C ALA A 190 10.71 -4.25 -0.17
N ILE A 191 11.17 -3.60 -1.25
CA ILE A 191 10.51 -3.70 -2.56
C ILE A 191 10.45 -5.15 -3.01
N ALA A 192 11.58 -5.87 -2.99
CA ALA A 192 11.62 -7.26 -3.42
C ALA A 192 10.69 -8.15 -2.59
N THR A 193 10.64 -7.95 -1.26
CA THR A 193 9.76 -8.73 -0.37
C THR A 193 8.29 -8.49 -0.70
N VAL A 194 7.83 -7.24 -0.76
CA VAL A 194 6.42 -6.93 -1.07
C VAL A 194 6.06 -7.37 -2.48
N PHE A 195 6.96 -7.19 -3.45
CA PHE A 195 6.72 -7.62 -4.83
C PHE A 195 6.62 -9.15 -4.95
N VAL A 196 7.50 -9.90 -4.27
CA VAL A 196 7.43 -11.38 -4.25
C VAL A 196 6.14 -11.85 -3.59
N LEU A 197 5.71 -11.23 -2.49
CA LEU A 197 4.45 -11.54 -1.85
C LEU A 197 3.26 -11.27 -2.79
N PHE A 198 3.28 -10.15 -3.52
CA PHE A 198 2.29 -9.86 -4.57
C PHE A 198 2.28 -10.95 -5.65
N LEU A 199 3.45 -11.36 -6.15
CA LEU A 199 3.53 -12.43 -7.17
C LEU A 199 3.04 -13.78 -6.65
N ILE A 200 3.35 -14.13 -5.40
CA ILE A 200 2.86 -15.36 -4.77
C ILE A 200 1.33 -15.37 -4.80
N GLU A 201 0.68 -14.29 -4.34
CA GLU A 201 -0.78 -14.18 -4.38
C GLU A 201 -1.30 -14.26 -5.81
N SER A 202 -0.76 -13.48 -6.74
CA SER A 202 -1.21 -13.45 -8.14
C SER A 202 -1.09 -14.81 -8.84
N ILE A 203 -0.12 -15.65 -8.46
CA ILE A 203 0.06 -16.99 -9.04
C ILE A 203 -0.83 -18.03 -8.38
N THR A 204 -1.06 -17.89 -7.05
CA THR A 204 -1.83 -18.87 -6.27
C THR A 204 -3.33 -18.57 -6.28
N ALA A 205 -3.73 -17.34 -6.54
CA ALA A 205 -5.12 -16.99 -6.78
C ALA A 205 -5.65 -17.78 -7.99
N GLY A 206 -6.76 -18.49 -7.82
CA GLY A 206 -7.33 -19.33 -8.88
C GLY A 206 -6.59 -20.64 -9.17
N THR A 207 -5.62 -21.06 -8.34
CA THR A 207 -4.94 -22.35 -8.48
C THR A 207 -5.41 -23.31 -7.39
N ASP A 208 -6.24 -24.30 -7.77
CA ASP A 208 -6.81 -25.27 -6.85
C ASP A 208 -5.74 -25.93 -5.96
N GLY A 209 -5.98 -25.90 -4.65
CA GLY A 209 -5.12 -26.57 -3.63
C GLY A 209 -3.89 -25.75 -3.19
N TYR A 210 -3.57 -24.62 -3.81
CA TYR A 210 -2.45 -23.74 -3.44
C TYR A 210 -2.87 -22.39 -2.89
N GLU A 211 -4.17 -22.09 -2.79
CA GLU A 211 -4.75 -20.83 -2.30
C GLU A 211 -4.22 -20.42 -0.92
N TRP A 212 -3.97 -21.42 -0.03
CA TRP A 212 -3.43 -21.16 1.30
C TRP A 212 -2.03 -20.51 1.29
N ILE A 213 -1.24 -20.68 0.23
CA ILE A 213 0.09 -20.06 0.10
C ILE A 213 -0.07 -18.56 -0.08
N GLY A 214 -1.11 -18.12 -0.80
CA GLY A 214 -1.43 -16.70 -0.97
C GLY A 214 -1.70 -15.99 0.36
N SER A 215 -2.22 -16.70 1.37
CA SER A 215 -2.56 -16.12 2.67
C SER A 215 -1.37 -15.52 3.45
N ILE A 216 -0.12 -15.79 3.06
CA ILE A 216 1.06 -15.10 3.61
C ILE A 216 1.23 -13.68 3.05
N SER A 217 0.57 -13.37 1.94
CA SER A 217 0.67 -12.08 1.27
C SER A 217 -0.33 -11.08 1.84
N PRO A 218 0.07 -9.82 2.09
CA PRO A 218 -0.89 -8.78 2.44
C PRO A 218 -1.95 -8.54 1.35
N THR A 219 -1.64 -8.80 0.07
CA THR A 219 -2.56 -8.64 -1.07
C THR A 219 -3.74 -9.60 -1.02
N HIS A 220 -3.59 -10.77 -0.40
CA HIS A 220 -4.68 -11.74 -0.19
C HIS A 220 -5.89 -11.16 0.55
N TYR A 221 -5.67 -10.16 1.40
CA TYR A 221 -6.66 -9.59 2.31
C TYR A 221 -7.21 -8.24 1.86
N TYR A 222 -6.90 -7.81 0.62
CA TYR A 222 -7.40 -6.57 0.05
C TYR A 222 -7.67 -6.73 -1.44
N ASP A 223 -8.93 -6.85 -1.79
CA ASP A 223 -9.41 -6.99 -3.16
C ASP A 223 -10.23 -5.76 -3.58
N PRO A 224 -9.66 -4.84 -4.36
CA PRO A 224 -10.37 -3.67 -4.85
C PRO A 224 -11.49 -4.01 -5.84
N THR A 225 -11.41 -5.12 -6.58
CA THR A 225 -12.44 -5.54 -7.52
C THR A 225 -13.68 -6.01 -6.78
N ALA A 226 -13.54 -6.88 -5.78
CA ALA A 226 -14.65 -7.31 -4.94
C ALA A 226 -15.35 -6.12 -4.24
N ILE A 227 -14.59 -5.08 -3.85
CA ILE A 227 -15.15 -3.90 -3.21
C ILE A 227 -15.93 -3.03 -4.21
N LEU A 228 -15.34 -2.69 -5.36
CA LEU A 228 -15.90 -1.71 -6.28
C LEU A 228 -16.98 -2.30 -7.20
N VAL A 229 -16.84 -3.57 -7.60
CA VAL A 229 -17.75 -4.23 -8.54
C VAL A 229 -18.85 -4.98 -7.80
N ASP A 230 -18.51 -5.72 -6.75
CA ASP A 230 -19.45 -6.61 -6.05
C ASP A 230 -20.00 -5.99 -4.75
N GLY A 231 -19.45 -4.86 -4.28
CA GLY A 231 -19.82 -4.26 -2.99
C GLY A 231 -19.48 -5.16 -1.79
N ALA A 232 -18.49 -6.06 -1.95
CA ALA A 232 -18.10 -7.02 -0.92
C ALA A 232 -16.93 -6.46 -0.07
N TYR A 233 -17.12 -6.43 1.26
CA TYR A 233 -16.15 -5.83 2.19
C TYR A 233 -15.55 -6.89 3.12
N ASP A 234 -14.27 -7.18 2.97
CA ASP A 234 -13.56 -8.13 3.83
C ASP A 234 -13.03 -7.46 5.12
N TRP A 235 -13.90 -7.38 6.13
CA TRP A 235 -13.51 -6.91 7.46
C TRP A 235 -12.58 -7.88 8.19
N HIS A 236 -12.70 -9.19 7.91
CA HIS A 236 -11.82 -10.19 8.50
C HIS A 236 -10.38 -9.99 8.01
N GLY A 237 -10.18 -9.82 6.72
CA GLY A 237 -8.89 -9.51 6.13
C GLY A 237 -8.28 -8.23 6.70
N ALA A 238 -9.08 -7.17 6.86
CA ALA A 238 -8.63 -5.93 7.49
C ALA A 238 -8.11 -6.15 8.92
N VAL A 239 -8.80 -6.95 9.73
CA VAL A 239 -8.36 -7.30 11.10
C VAL A 239 -7.07 -8.12 11.08
N VAL A 240 -6.95 -9.10 10.17
CA VAL A 240 -5.72 -9.91 10.02
C VAL A 240 -4.53 -9.00 9.67
N LEU A 241 -4.69 -8.08 8.72
CA LEU A 241 -3.64 -7.13 8.34
C LEU A 241 -3.22 -6.20 9.48
N LEU A 242 -4.18 -5.69 10.26
CA LEU A 242 -3.88 -4.85 11.43
C LEU A 242 -3.16 -5.64 12.52
N ALA A 243 -3.55 -6.89 12.76
CA ALA A 243 -2.88 -7.78 13.71
C ALA A 243 -1.44 -8.09 13.26
N ALA A 244 -1.25 -8.44 11.98
CA ALA A 244 0.07 -8.66 11.39
C ALA A 244 0.95 -7.40 11.49
N THR A 245 0.39 -6.23 11.19
CA THR A 245 1.07 -4.93 11.36
C THR A 245 1.54 -4.72 12.79
N ALA A 246 0.66 -4.94 13.78
CA ALA A 246 0.99 -4.78 15.19
C ALA A 246 2.11 -5.75 15.64
N VAL A 247 2.05 -7.00 15.19
CA VAL A 247 3.10 -8.01 15.47
C VAL A 247 4.43 -7.59 14.85
N LEU A 248 4.44 -7.18 13.58
CA LEU A 248 5.67 -6.75 12.89
C LEU A 248 6.30 -5.53 13.55
N VAL A 249 5.51 -4.51 13.90
CA VAL A 249 5.99 -3.31 14.59
C VAL A 249 6.51 -3.64 15.99
N PHE A 250 5.83 -4.52 16.71
CA PHE A 250 6.30 -4.99 18.01
C PHE A 250 7.64 -5.73 17.90
N LEU A 251 7.75 -6.69 16.97
CA LEU A 251 9.00 -7.40 16.71
C LEU A 251 10.13 -6.46 16.30
N ALA A 252 9.85 -5.51 15.41
CA ALA A 252 10.81 -4.47 15.02
C ALA A 252 11.30 -3.67 16.24
N SER A 253 10.39 -3.28 17.14
CA SER A 253 10.74 -2.53 18.36
C SER A 253 11.63 -3.34 19.31
N VAL A 254 11.36 -4.64 19.47
CA VAL A 254 12.17 -5.54 20.30
C VAL A 254 13.53 -5.81 19.68
N LEU A 255 13.59 -6.05 18.37
CA LEU A 255 14.85 -6.28 17.65
C LEU A 255 15.76 -5.04 17.73
N PHE A 256 15.21 -3.86 17.51
CA PHE A 256 15.97 -2.62 17.59
C PHE A 256 16.43 -2.30 19.02
N ALA A 257 15.63 -2.65 20.04
CA ALA A 257 16.01 -2.49 21.44
C ALA A 257 17.19 -3.39 21.85
N ARG A 258 17.32 -4.57 21.23
CA ARG A 258 18.37 -5.56 21.53
C ARG A 258 19.58 -5.48 20.62
N GLY A 259 19.45 -4.81 19.46
CA GLY A 259 20.55 -4.69 18.49
C GLY A 259 21.68 -3.80 18.98
N ASP A 260 22.93 -4.23 18.80
CA ASP A 260 24.09 -3.36 18.95
C ASP A 260 24.22 -2.47 17.71
N ILE A 261 23.93 -1.17 17.87
CA ILE A 261 24.10 -0.17 16.82
C ILE A 261 25.52 0.35 16.99
N GLY A 262 26.47 -0.15 16.18
CA GLY A 262 27.82 0.41 16.14
C GLY A 262 28.95 -0.55 16.52
N SER A 263 29.03 -1.71 15.89
CA SER A 263 30.30 -2.44 15.79
C SER A 263 30.64 -2.67 14.33
#